data_3276cacd4cd1c80ed346ebbc009fc51d
#
_entry.id   3276cacd4cd1c80ed346ebbc009fc51d
#
_cell.length_a   1.000
_cell.length_b   1.000
_cell.length_c   1.000
_cell.angle_alpha   90.00
_cell.angle_beta   90.00
_cell.angle_gamma   90.00
#
_symmetry.space_group_name_H-M   'P 1'
#
loop_
_entity.id
_entity.type
_entity.pdbx_description
1 polymer ?
#
loop_
_entity_poly.entity_id
_entity_poly.type
_entity_poly.pdbx_seq_one_letter_code
_entity_poly.pdbx_strand_id
1 'polypeptide(L)'
;STKADFQVVLGQARALVQDQLAMAEKVILQVAEAAPAGISDRLVSLFGRKGKRIRSTLLCLISNCGKLPPDSNRVAQACASVELLHLASLVHDDIIDGTELRRGQITAHKEWGTQVAVLIGDYVLSQSMRCVIDEEVHDVPVIISDAADKLIVGEIMELDHTGEMTLSRATYNEIIDGKTAALIEAAAR
;
A
#
# COMPACT_ATOMS: atom_id res chain seq x y z
N SER A 1 7.62 -26.37 -2.77
CA SER A 1 7.53 -26.48 -1.32
C SER A 1 7.49 -25.12 -0.65
N THR A 2 8.49 -24.27 -0.72
CA THR A 2 8.55 -22.96 -0.04
C THR A 2 7.36 -22.01 -0.29
N LYS A 3 6.81 -21.97 -1.52
CA LYS A 3 5.67 -21.08 -1.85
C LYS A 3 4.35 -21.58 -1.25
N ALA A 4 4.15 -22.90 -1.19
CA ALA A 4 2.98 -23.51 -0.56
C ALA A 4 3.02 -23.32 0.96
N ASP A 5 4.18 -23.50 1.58
CA ASP A 5 4.39 -23.29 3.02
C ASP A 5 4.13 -21.83 3.42
N PHE A 6 4.60 -20.87 2.62
CA PHE A 6 4.33 -19.44 2.85
C PHE A 6 2.83 -19.12 2.78
N GLN A 7 2.07 -19.70 1.85
CA GLN A 7 0.63 -19.45 1.75
C GLN A 7 -0.13 -20.00 2.96
N VAL A 8 0.29 -21.15 3.49
CA VAL A 8 -0.30 -21.74 4.70
C VAL A 8 -0.04 -20.84 5.90
N VAL A 9 1.22 -20.43 6.12
CA VAL A 9 1.59 -19.54 7.23
C VAL A 9 0.88 -18.19 7.13
N LEU A 10 0.82 -17.59 5.95
CA LEU A 10 0.09 -16.33 5.74
C LEU A 10 -1.41 -16.50 6.00
N GLY A 11 -2.00 -17.63 5.61
CA GLY A 11 -3.40 -17.96 5.90
C GLY A 11 -3.68 -18.04 7.39
N GLN A 12 -2.82 -18.73 8.15
CA GLN A 12 -2.90 -18.82 9.60
C GLN A 12 -2.74 -17.45 10.28
N ALA A 13 -1.73 -16.66 9.84
CA ALA A 13 -1.50 -15.32 10.35
C ALA A 13 -2.72 -14.40 10.14
N ARG A 14 -3.33 -14.45 8.95
CA ARG A 14 -4.54 -13.67 8.64
C ARG A 14 -5.75 -14.10 9.45
N ALA A 15 -5.90 -15.38 9.74
CA ALA A 15 -6.99 -15.88 10.58
C ALA A 15 -6.93 -15.31 12.00
N LEU A 16 -5.74 -15.06 12.54
CA LEU A 16 -5.55 -14.47 13.87
C LEU A 16 -6.01 -13.01 13.97
N VAL A 17 -6.02 -12.28 12.85
CA VAL A 17 -6.29 -10.83 12.81
C VAL A 17 -7.42 -10.48 11.83
N GLN A 18 -8.28 -11.45 11.52
CA GLN A 18 -9.31 -11.30 10.50
C GLN A 18 -10.28 -10.15 10.77
N ASP A 19 -10.64 -9.93 12.03
CA ASP A 19 -11.58 -8.86 12.42
C ASP A 19 -10.95 -7.48 12.22
N GLN A 20 -9.67 -7.31 12.55
CA GLN A 20 -8.92 -6.09 12.32
C GLN A 20 -8.76 -5.83 10.81
N LEU A 21 -8.48 -6.86 10.02
CA LEU A 21 -8.41 -6.75 8.56
C LEU A 21 -9.76 -6.36 7.94
N ALA A 22 -10.88 -6.92 8.45
CA ALA A 22 -12.22 -6.56 8.01
C ALA A 22 -12.55 -5.09 8.34
N MET A 23 -12.13 -4.59 9.52
CA MET A 23 -12.25 -3.18 9.87
C MET A 23 -11.44 -2.28 8.93
N ALA A 24 -10.22 -2.65 8.60
CA ALA A 24 -9.38 -1.91 7.65
C ALA A 24 -10.01 -1.87 6.23
N GLU A 25 -10.56 -2.99 5.76
CA GLU A 25 -11.29 -3.03 4.49
C GLU A 25 -12.51 -2.11 4.50
N LYS A 26 -13.23 -2.03 5.61
CA LYS A 26 -14.35 -1.10 5.77
C LYS A 26 -13.89 0.35 5.67
N VAL A 27 -12.77 0.73 6.28
CA VAL A 27 -12.19 2.08 6.16
C VAL A 27 -11.84 2.39 4.71
N ILE A 28 -11.22 1.45 3.98
CA ILE A 28 -10.90 1.61 2.56
C ILE A 28 -12.17 1.82 1.71
N LEU A 29 -13.23 1.05 1.97
CA LEU A 29 -14.50 1.21 1.25
C LEU A 29 -15.16 2.56 1.55
N GLN A 30 -15.10 3.04 2.79
CA GLN A 30 -15.59 4.37 3.16
C GLN A 30 -14.89 5.49 2.38
N VAL A 31 -13.61 5.34 2.05
CA VAL A 31 -12.90 6.29 1.18
C VAL A 31 -13.54 6.35 -0.22
N ALA A 32 -13.93 5.21 -0.77
CA ALA A 32 -14.62 5.20 -2.06
C ALA A 32 -16.04 5.78 -1.98
N GLU A 33 -16.77 5.46 -0.93
CA GLU A 33 -18.15 5.97 -0.70
C GLU A 33 -18.19 7.49 -0.49
N ALA A 34 -17.17 8.04 0.18
CA ALA A 34 -17.06 9.48 0.43
C ALA A 34 -16.57 10.29 -0.78
N ALA A 35 -16.06 9.63 -1.81
CA ALA A 35 -15.55 10.29 -3.00
C ALA A 35 -16.68 10.79 -3.92
N PRO A 36 -16.45 11.86 -4.72
CA PRO A 36 -17.40 12.28 -5.76
C PRO A 36 -17.73 11.12 -6.72
N ALA A 37 -18.96 11.05 -7.22
CA ALA A 37 -19.49 9.91 -8.00
C ALA A 37 -18.56 9.43 -9.12
N GLY A 38 -18.00 10.34 -9.93
CA GLY A 38 -17.08 9.96 -11.02
C GLY A 38 -15.74 9.39 -10.57
N ILE A 39 -15.35 9.58 -9.30
CA ILE A 39 -14.15 9.01 -8.67
C ILE A 39 -14.54 7.71 -7.95
N SER A 40 -15.66 7.71 -7.24
CA SER A 40 -16.14 6.58 -6.44
C SER A 40 -16.17 5.27 -7.23
N ASP A 41 -16.77 5.25 -8.43
CA ASP A 41 -16.86 4.06 -9.27
C ASP A 41 -15.49 3.47 -9.62
N ARG A 42 -14.50 4.35 -9.91
CA ARG A 42 -13.12 3.95 -10.19
C ARG A 42 -12.44 3.38 -8.97
N LEU A 43 -12.66 3.98 -7.79
CA LEU A 43 -12.10 3.50 -6.53
C LEU A 43 -12.69 2.14 -6.15
N VAL A 44 -13.99 1.94 -6.32
CA VAL A 44 -14.63 0.64 -6.08
C VAL A 44 -14.01 -0.44 -6.98
N SER A 45 -13.83 -0.14 -8.28
CA SER A 45 -13.15 -1.04 -9.21
C SER A 45 -11.71 -1.33 -8.77
N LEU A 46 -10.96 -0.31 -8.36
CA LEU A 46 -9.57 -0.43 -7.94
C LEU A 46 -9.41 -1.20 -6.63
N PHE A 47 -10.24 -0.91 -5.62
CA PHE A 47 -10.21 -1.56 -4.30
C PHE A 47 -10.71 -3.00 -4.34
N GLY A 48 -11.57 -3.35 -5.30
CA GLY A 48 -12.02 -4.72 -5.56
C GLY A 48 -10.91 -5.67 -6.05
N ARG A 49 -9.76 -5.14 -6.45
CA ARG A 49 -8.61 -5.94 -6.90
C ARG A 49 -7.94 -6.60 -5.70
N LYS A 50 -8.18 -7.90 -5.54
CA LYS A 50 -7.71 -8.67 -4.38
C LYS A 50 -6.17 -8.71 -4.30
N GLY A 51 -5.64 -8.28 -3.15
CA GLY A 51 -4.24 -8.40 -2.75
C GLY A 51 -4.04 -9.43 -1.64
N LYS A 52 -2.77 -9.76 -1.33
CA LYS A 52 -2.43 -10.68 -0.24
C LYS A 52 -2.54 -10.06 1.15
N ARG A 53 -2.69 -8.72 1.25
CA ARG A 53 -2.79 -7.97 2.51
C ARG A 53 -1.65 -8.28 3.51
N ILE A 54 -0.44 -8.51 3.00
CA ILE A 54 0.72 -8.89 3.85
C ILE A 54 1.07 -7.76 4.82
N ARG A 55 1.06 -6.52 4.34
CA ARG A 55 1.43 -5.34 5.16
C ARG A 55 0.44 -5.11 6.28
N SER A 56 -0.85 -5.10 5.98
CA SER A 56 -1.91 -4.99 6.98
C SER A 56 -1.89 -6.16 7.97
N THR A 57 -1.65 -7.38 7.49
CA THR A 57 -1.53 -8.55 8.36
C THR A 57 -0.38 -8.38 9.34
N LEU A 58 0.79 -7.93 8.87
CA LEU A 58 1.96 -7.66 9.70
C LEU A 58 1.67 -6.59 10.75
N LEU A 59 1.09 -5.45 10.34
CA LEU A 59 0.71 -4.36 11.23
C LEU A 59 -0.25 -4.83 12.33
N CYS A 60 -1.30 -5.56 11.97
CA CYS A 60 -2.25 -6.10 12.95
C CYS A 60 -1.58 -7.08 13.93
N LEU A 61 -0.68 -7.96 13.45
CA LEU A 61 0.03 -8.88 14.34
C LEU A 61 0.93 -8.13 15.33
N ILE A 62 1.68 -7.14 14.86
CA ILE A 62 2.59 -6.35 15.69
C ILE A 62 1.81 -5.50 16.69
N SER A 63 0.70 -4.89 16.29
CA SER A 63 -0.14 -4.11 17.20
C SER A 63 -0.68 -4.95 18.37
N ASN A 64 -0.89 -6.26 18.16
CA ASN A 64 -1.32 -7.18 19.19
C ASN A 64 -0.17 -7.68 20.12
N CYS A 65 1.09 -7.36 19.80
CA CYS A 65 2.24 -7.71 20.64
C CYS A 65 2.51 -6.72 21.78
N GLY A 66 1.78 -5.62 21.83
CA GLY A 66 1.90 -4.59 22.86
C GLY A 66 1.42 -5.08 24.24
N LYS A 67 1.78 -4.32 25.32
CA LYS A 67 1.34 -4.61 26.67
C LYS A 67 -0.13 -4.27 26.94
N LEU A 68 -0.70 -3.37 26.15
CA LEU A 68 -2.09 -2.94 26.22
C LEU A 68 -2.82 -3.37 24.95
N PRO A 69 -4.13 -3.65 25.00
CA PRO A 69 -4.89 -3.91 23.81
C PRO A 69 -4.85 -2.70 22.89
N PRO A 70 -4.63 -2.90 21.58
CA PRO A 70 -4.57 -1.81 20.63
C PRO A 70 -5.95 -1.16 20.44
N ASP A 71 -5.97 0.14 20.13
CA ASP A 71 -7.17 0.79 19.62
C ASP A 71 -7.50 0.26 18.22
N SER A 72 -8.55 -0.53 18.12
CA SER A 72 -8.94 -1.21 16.87
C SER A 72 -9.25 -0.24 15.73
N ASN A 73 -9.78 0.96 16.01
CA ASN A 73 -10.05 1.95 14.99
C ASN A 73 -8.75 2.55 14.43
N ARG A 74 -7.81 2.89 15.31
CA ARG A 74 -6.48 3.40 14.90
C ARG A 74 -5.70 2.35 14.10
N VAL A 75 -5.71 1.11 14.54
CA VAL A 75 -5.11 -0.01 13.78
C VAL A 75 -5.75 -0.14 12.40
N ALA A 76 -7.08 -0.09 12.31
CA ALA A 76 -7.79 -0.17 11.03
C ALA A 76 -7.45 1.01 10.10
N GLN A 77 -7.34 2.22 10.63
CA GLN A 77 -6.94 3.42 9.90
C GLN A 77 -5.49 3.33 9.40
N ALA A 78 -4.56 2.87 10.25
CA ALA A 78 -3.17 2.66 9.86
C ALA A 78 -3.04 1.57 8.78
N CYS A 79 -3.75 0.46 8.91
CA CYS A 79 -3.82 -0.59 7.89
C CYS A 79 -4.36 -0.04 6.56
N ALA A 80 -5.45 0.72 6.61
CA ALA A 80 -6.04 1.34 5.41
C ALA A 80 -5.03 2.29 4.75
N SER A 81 -4.35 3.12 5.53
CA SER A 81 -3.31 4.03 5.04
C SER A 81 -2.20 3.29 4.29
N VAL A 82 -1.62 2.25 4.91
CA VAL A 82 -0.55 1.43 4.31
C VAL A 82 -1.01 0.75 3.01
N GLU A 83 -2.23 0.21 2.97
CA GLU A 83 -2.76 -0.44 1.76
C GLU A 83 -3.09 0.58 0.66
N LEU A 84 -3.61 1.76 1.01
CA LEU A 84 -3.88 2.83 0.04
C LEU A 84 -2.57 3.40 -0.52
N LEU A 85 -1.55 3.63 0.31
CA LEU A 85 -0.25 4.06 -0.16
C LEU A 85 0.36 3.04 -1.14
N HIS A 86 0.31 1.75 -0.80
CA HIS A 86 0.76 0.70 -1.70
C HIS A 86 -0.04 0.66 -3.01
N LEU A 87 -1.35 0.87 -2.93
CA LEU A 87 -2.21 0.87 -4.12
C LEU A 87 -1.91 2.06 -5.03
N ALA A 88 -1.68 3.25 -4.46
CA ALA A 88 -1.27 4.43 -5.20
C ALA A 88 0.06 4.19 -5.94
N SER A 89 1.06 3.61 -5.25
CA SER A 89 2.33 3.26 -5.90
C SER A 89 2.13 2.28 -7.06
N LEU A 90 1.30 1.24 -6.90
CA LEU A 90 1.01 0.29 -7.97
C LEU A 90 0.33 0.93 -9.19
N VAL A 91 -0.55 1.92 -8.98
CA VAL A 91 -1.20 2.64 -10.08
C VAL A 91 -0.17 3.47 -10.86
N HIS A 92 0.74 4.15 -10.17
CA HIS A 92 1.79 4.93 -10.78
C HIS A 92 2.84 4.05 -11.47
N ASP A 93 3.29 2.97 -10.82
CA ASP A 93 4.22 1.99 -11.39
C ASP A 93 3.69 1.39 -12.71
N ASP A 94 2.39 1.03 -12.75
CA ASP A 94 1.76 0.51 -13.97
C ASP A 94 1.83 1.49 -15.15
N ILE A 95 1.78 2.81 -14.86
CA ILE A 95 1.91 3.86 -15.86
C ILE A 95 3.37 3.99 -16.32
N ILE A 96 4.29 4.05 -15.36
CA ILE A 96 5.73 4.21 -15.58
C ILE A 96 6.27 3.02 -16.39
N ASP A 97 5.91 1.81 -16.00
CA ASP A 97 6.33 0.56 -16.66
C ASP A 97 5.59 0.28 -17.97
N GLY A 98 4.53 1.03 -18.30
CA GLY A 98 3.66 0.76 -19.44
C GLY A 98 2.91 -0.58 -19.34
N THR A 99 2.71 -1.09 -18.12
CA THR A 99 2.10 -2.40 -17.86
C THR A 99 0.63 -2.41 -18.26
N GLU A 100 0.22 -3.26 -19.17
CA GLU A 100 -1.18 -3.33 -19.65
C GLU A 100 -2.08 -4.18 -18.75
N LEU A 101 -1.53 -5.25 -18.19
CA LEU A 101 -2.25 -6.21 -17.35
C LEU A 101 -1.51 -6.46 -16.04
N ARG A 102 -2.20 -6.30 -14.91
CA ARG A 102 -1.71 -6.68 -13.58
C ARG A 102 -2.59 -7.78 -13.00
N ARG A 103 -2.00 -8.95 -12.73
CA ARG A 103 -2.71 -10.14 -12.22
C ARG A 103 -3.92 -10.55 -13.08
N GLY A 104 -3.80 -10.37 -14.39
CA GLY A 104 -4.86 -10.71 -15.35
C GLY A 104 -5.97 -9.65 -15.49
N GLN A 105 -5.86 -8.51 -14.82
CA GLN A 105 -6.80 -7.40 -14.95
C GLN A 105 -6.15 -6.23 -15.69
N ILE A 106 -6.94 -5.51 -16.47
CA ILE A 106 -6.51 -4.30 -17.19
C ILE A 106 -6.07 -3.25 -16.16
N THR A 107 -4.94 -2.59 -16.41
CA THR A 107 -4.41 -1.53 -15.55
C THR A 107 -5.22 -0.25 -15.68
N ALA A 108 -5.17 0.61 -14.63
CA ALA A 108 -5.93 1.84 -14.56
C ALA A 108 -5.71 2.76 -15.76
N HIS A 109 -4.45 2.91 -16.22
CA HIS A 109 -4.13 3.80 -17.34
C HIS A 109 -4.61 3.26 -18.70
N LYS A 110 -4.74 1.95 -18.84
CA LYS A 110 -5.34 1.34 -20.05
C LYS A 110 -6.85 1.44 -20.06
N GLU A 111 -7.48 1.38 -18.88
CA GLU A 111 -8.93 1.43 -18.74
C GLU A 111 -9.46 2.87 -18.81
N TRP A 112 -8.79 3.83 -18.15
CA TRP A 112 -9.29 5.21 -17.97
C TRP A 112 -8.46 6.28 -18.69
N GLY A 113 -7.33 5.89 -19.28
CA GLY A 113 -6.33 6.80 -19.84
C GLY A 113 -5.31 7.28 -18.79
N THR A 114 -4.11 7.60 -19.25
CA THR A 114 -2.97 7.94 -18.38
C THR A 114 -3.25 9.13 -17.46
N GLN A 115 -3.85 10.20 -17.97
CA GLN A 115 -4.12 11.42 -17.18
C GLN A 115 -5.06 11.13 -16.00
N VAL A 116 -6.13 10.36 -16.24
CA VAL A 116 -7.08 10.00 -15.18
C VAL A 116 -6.43 9.06 -14.17
N ALA A 117 -5.64 8.09 -14.64
CA ALA A 117 -4.96 7.15 -13.75
C ALA A 117 -3.95 7.84 -12.83
N VAL A 118 -3.17 8.82 -13.31
CA VAL A 118 -2.28 9.63 -12.49
C VAL A 118 -3.07 10.32 -11.38
N LEU A 119 -4.14 11.03 -11.73
CA LEU A 119 -4.96 11.77 -10.76
C LEU A 119 -5.68 10.85 -9.75
N ILE A 120 -6.10 9.66 -10.17
CA ILE A 120 -6.66 8.65 -9.25
C ILE A 120 -5.58 8.14 -8.30
N GLY A 121 -4.36 7.89 -8.78
CA GLY A 121 -3.23 7.54 -7.93
C GLY A 121 -2.92 8.63 -6.89
N ASP A 122 -2.88 9.90 -7.30
CA ASP A 122 -2.69 11.04 -6.40
C ASP A 122 -3.83 11.16 -5.38
N TYR A 123 -5.07 10.94 -5.81
CA TYR A 123 -6.22 10.93 -4.90
C TYR A 123 -6.09 9.84 -3.85
N VAL A 124 -5.75 8.60 -4.25
CA VAL A 124 -5.55 7.47 -3.33
C VAL A 124 -4.39 7.75 -2.37
N LEU A 125 -3.28 8.33 -2.85
CA LEU A 125 -2.16 8.76 -2.02
C LEU A 125 -2.60 9.80 -0.97
N SER A 126 -3.35 10.81 -1.38
CA SER A 126 -3.93 11.81 -0.47
C SER A 126 -4.83 11.17 0.60
N GLN A 127 -5.67 10.20 0.21
CA GLN A 127 -6.54 9.50 1.16
C GLN A 127 -5.73 8.61 2.13
N SER A 128 -4.61 8.02 1.71
CA SER A 128 -3.76 7.26 2.63
C SER A 128 -3.26 8.15 3.78
N MET A 129 -2.81 9.36 3.47
CA MET A 129 -2.39 10.33 4.50
C MET A 129 -3.56 10.73 5.41
N ARG A 130 -4.75 10.96 4.85
CA ARG A 130 -5.94 11.35 5.62
C ARG A 130 -6.38 10.29 6.63
N CYS A 131 -6.19 9.01 6.31
CA CYS A 131 -6.56 7.91 7.21
C CYS A 131 -5.85 7.95 8.57
N VAL A 132 -4.66 8.54 8.63
CA VAL A 132 -3.82 8.55 9.84
C VAL A 132 -3.69 9.91 10.51
N ILE A 133 -4.38 10.95 10.00
CA ILE A 133 -4.44 12.25 10.67
C ILE A 133 -5.32 12.11 11.91
N ASP A 134 -4.69 12.19 13.08
CA ASP A 134 -5.32 12.13 14.40
C ASP A 134 -4.70 13.23 15.29
N GLU A 135 -5.51 13.98 15.99
CA GLU A 135 -5.04 15.06 16.87
C GLU A 135 -4.22 14.55 18.07
N GLU A 136 -4.38 13.27 18.43
CA GLU A 136 -3.72 12.64 19.57
C GLU A 136 -2.46 11.85 19.19
N VAL A 137 -2.28 11.50 17.90
CA VAL A 137 -1.18 10.63 17.44
C VAL A 137 -0.44 11.31 16.30
N HIS A 138 0.74 11.83 16.57
CA HIS A 138 1.53 12.59 15.60
C HIS A 138 2.59 11.76 14.85
N ASP A 139 2.99 10.61 15.39
CA ASP A 139 4.09 9.82 14.82
C ASP A 139 3.65 9.02 13.58
N VAL A 140 2.41 8.51 13.57
CA VAL A 140 1.92 7.66 12.46
C VAL A 140 1.88 8.41 11.12
N PRO A 141 1.35 9.65 11.03
CA PRO A 141 1.43 10.43 9.79
C PRO A 141 2.88 10.64 9.29
N VAL A 142 3.82 10.86 10.22
CA VAL A 142 5.25 11.02 9.87
C VAL A 142 5.81 9.73 9.30
N ILE A 143 5.54 8.58 9.93
CA ILE A 143 5.99 7.26 9.45
C ILE A 143 5.46 6.98 8.03
N ILE A 144 4.20 7.28 7.77
CA ILE A 144 3.58 7.08 6.44
C ILE A 144 4.17 8.04 5.40
N SER A 145 4.40 9.30 5.78
CA SER A 145 5.03 10.29 4.90
C SER A 145 6.47 9.90 4.54
N ASP A 146 7.25 9.45 5.51
CA ASP A 146 8.62 8.97 5.29
C ASP A 146 8.63 7.73 4.38
N ALA A 147 7.66 6.83 4.54
CA ALA A 147 7.53 5.67 3.67
C ALA A 147 7.17 6.05 2.23
N ALA A 148 6.30 7.04 2.04
CA ALA A 148 5.95 7.57 0.73
C ALA A 148 7.16 8.22 0.04
N ASP A 149 7.93 9.02 0.78
CA ASP A 149 9.16 9.63 0.26
C ASP A 149 10.16 8.57 -0.20
N LYS A 150 10.45 7.58 0.65
CA LYS A 150 11.35 6.47 0.31
C LYS A 150 10.88 5.68 -0.92
N LEU A 151 9.57 5.44 -1.05
CA LEU A 151 9.00 4.76 -2.22
C LEU A 151 9.26 5.54 -3.51
N ILE A 152 8.99 6.85 -3.48
CA ILE A 152 9.18 7.74 -4.64
C ILE A 152 10.67 7.80 -5.01
N VAL A 153 11.54 8.01 -4.04
CA VAL A 153 13.00 8.05 -4.26
C VAL A 153 13.50 6.72 -4.83
N GLY A 154 13.06 5.58 -4.28
CA GLY A 154 13.42 4.25 -4.77
C GLY A 154 13.00 4.03 -6.22
N GLU A 155 11.81 4.50 -6.61
CA GLU A 155 11.32 4.42 -7.99
C GLU A 155 12.14 5.30 -8.95
N ILE A 156 12.46 6.53 -8.56
CA ILE A 156 13.32 7.43 -9.36
C ILE A 156 14.71 6.81 -9.54
N MET A 157 15.30 6.26 -8.48
CA MET A 157 16.60 5.60 -8.55
C MET A 157 16.58 4.38 -9.48
N GLU A 158 15.52 3.58 -9.47
CA GLU A 158 15.38 2.46 -10.40
C GLU A 158 15.32 2.93 -11.86
N LEU A 159 14.56 3.99 -12.15
CA LEU A 159 14.47 4.57 -13.48
C LEU A 159 15.83 5.13 -13.98
N ASP A 160 16.53 5.86 -13.10
CA ASP A 160 17.83 6.46 -13.44
C ASP A 160 18.90 5.39 -13.75
N HIS A 161 18.78 4.20 -13.17
CA HIS A 161 19.73 3.09 -13.36
C HIS A 161 19.21 2.00 -14.30
N THR A 162 18.06 2.20 -14.94
CA THR A 162 17.50 1.21 -15.86
C THR A 162 18.44 1.00 -17.06
N GLY A 163 18.83 -0.24 -17.29
CA GLY A 163 19.75 -0.63 -18.37
C GLY A 163 21.23 -0.58 -18.00
N GLU A 164 21.60 -0.17 -16.79
CA GLU A 164 22.98 -0.22 -16.33
C GLU A 164 23.41 -1.66 -16.01
N MET A 165 24.42 -2.16 -16.77
CA MET A 165 24.97 -3.51 -16.58
C MET A 165 25.90 -3.60 -15.37
N THR A 166 26.33 -2.46 -14.79
CA THR A 166 27.34 -2.36 -13.72
C THR A 166 26.80 -1.76 -12.43
N LEU A 167 25.49 -1.95 -12.17
CA LEU A 167 24.87 -1.46 -10.95
C LEU A 167 25.57 -1.99 -9.70
N SER A 168 25.97 -1.10 -8.78
CA SER A 168 26.60 -1.51 -7.53
C SER A 168 25.60 -2.23 -6.63
N ARG A 169 26.10 -3.16 -5.80
CA ARG A 169 25.25 -3.83 -4.80
C ARG A 169 24.66 -2.84 -3.79
N ALA A 170 25.38 -1.76 -3.47
CA ALA A 170 24.89 -0.73 -2.57
C ALA A 170 23.68 -0.01 -3.18
N THR A 171 23.81 0.49 -4.42
CA THR A 171 22.72 1.13 -5.15
C THR A 171 21.51 0.21 -5.33
N TYR A 172 21.76 -1.06 -5.68
CA TYR A 172 20.68 -2.06 -5.75
C TYR A 172 19.92 -2.21 -4.42
N ASN A 173 20.66 -2.28 -3.30
CA ASN A 173 20.04 -2.37 -1.99
C ASN A 173 19.24 -1.10 -1.65
N GLU A 174 19.72 0.09 -1.97
CA GLU A 174 18.99 1.36 -1.77
C GLU A 174 17.67 1.38 -2.55
N ILE A 175 17.68 0.91 -3.79
CA ILE A 175 16.47 0.81 -4.63
C ILE A 175 15.43 -0.13 -3.99
N ILE A 176 15.83 -1.35 -3.59
CA ILE A 176 14.89 -2.31 -3.00
C ILE A 176 14.44 -1.91 -1.59
N ASP A 177 15.29 -1.23 -0.83
CA ASP A 177 14.92 -0.68 0.48
C ASP A 177 13.85 0.39 0.32
N GLY A 178 13.99 1.30 -0.61
CA GLY A 178 12.97 2.30 -0.93
C GLY A 178 11.70 1.66 -1.50
N LYS A 179 11.81 0.98 -2.63
CA LYS A 179 10.66 0.46 -3.40
C LYS A 179 9.87 -0.63 -2.66
N THR A 180 10.51 -1.44 -1.82
CA THR A 180 9.88 -2.62 -1.22
C THR A 180 9.90 -2.61 0.30
N ALA A 181 11.05 -2.37 0.94
CA ALA A 181 11.20 -2.53 2.37
C ALA A 181 10.55 -1.38 3.16
N ALA A 182 10.62 -0.14 2.66
CA ALA A 182 10.14 1.04 3.37
C ALA A 182 8.68 0.92 3.86
N LEU A 183 7.77 0.42 3.03
CA LEU A 183 6.38 0.28 3.41
C LEU A 183 6.12 -0.94 4.32
N ILE A 184 6.95 -1.96 4.27
CA ILE A 184 6.92 -3.09 5.22
C ILE A 184 7.46 -2.63 6.58
N GLU A 185 8.53 -1.84 6.59
CA GLU A 185 9.07 -1.22 7.79
C GLU A 185 8.03 -0.31 8.46
N ALA A 186 7.38 0.57 7.68
CA ALA A 186 6.32 1.44 8.19
C ALA A 186 5.18 0.66 8.83
N ALA A 187 4.76 -0.48 8.24
CA ALA A 187 3.75 -1.36 8.80
C ALA A 187 4.20 -2.08 10.09
N ALA A 188 5.50 -2.14 10.36
CA ALA A 188 6.09 -2.79 11.54
C ALA A 188 6.44 -1.83 12.69
N ARG A 189 6.42 -0.53 12.44
CA ARG A 189 6.67 0.55 13.42
C ARG A 189 5.40 1.00 14.11
#